data_31e290d9a0aa640c956c695577111991
#
_entry.id   31e290d9a0aa640c956c695577111991
#
_cell.length_a   1.000
_cell.length_b   1.000
_cell.length_c   1.000
_cell.angle_alpha   90.00
_cell.angle_beta   90.00
_cell.angle_gamma   90.00
#
_symmetry.space_group_name_H-M   'P 1'
#
loop_
_entity.id
_entity.type
_entity.pdbx_description
1 polymer ?
#
loop_
_entity_poly.entity_id
_entity_poly.type
_entity_poly.pdbx_seq_one_letter_code
_entity_poly.pdbx_strand_id
1 'polypeptide(L)'
;MRICRKLKAALAIALLSAPWLILGVGGSARAQAPAGALPWGLPPLPPGVGPVEKFADVSGTPQGQFLEGGAFDTQGNMWFVGIGSGWISYLTPDGKLVPVVNCNPPADLGQTCEPQGTRWLDGKLYLTSRHRGILVYDPQTKELKTLVYSYRNQLFKGPNDLDFDADGNLFFTDPWGTGPGPNLTDQTGAVYQYSRDGMLRKIMDSGLFPNGIAVSPDNTLLAVGDFRGGRIWYSTFQNGPNMGCPQCPKDPSHSTFSSVKAGTYLPGNGGPDGIHYDVKGNLWVASPPIGGVLEINPRGVILGFVPIPNDDAATTNFAFGGPDNQYIYFEGAISGTFWRFKAPNPGLIGPGGVRLPAQP
;
A
#
# COMPACT_ATOMS: atom_id res chain seq x y z
N MET A 1 6.82 -46.30 -18.84
CA MET A 1 6.51 -45.91 -17.48
C MET A 1 7.33 -44.66 -17.11
N ARG A 2 7.13 -43.53 -17.80
CA ARG A 2 7.82 -42.24 -17.60
C ARG A 2 6.97 -41.10 -18.17
N ILE A 3 5.73 -40.87 -17.71
CA ILE A 3 4.90 -39.72 -18.12
C ILE A 3 4.01 -39.23 -16.94
N CYS A 4 4.50 -39.19 -15.75
CA CYS A 4 3.67 -38.76 -14.62
C CYS A 4 4.39 -37.89 -13.58
N ARG A 5 5.37 -37.04 -14.01
CA ARG A 5 6.07 -36.15 -13.07
C ARG A 5 6.09 -34.66 -13.44
N LYS A 6 5.41 -34.24 -14.50
CA LYS A 6 5.43 -32.82 -14.92
C LYS A 6 4.11 -32.06 -14.66
N LEU A 7 3.08 -32.70 -14.12
CA LEU A 7 1.80 -32.02 -13.84
C LEU A 7 1.59 -31.63 -12.35
N LYS A 8 2.53 -31.88 -11.46
CA LYS A 8 2.36 -31.52 -10.03
C LYS A 8 2.99 -30.19 -9.61
N ALA A 9 3.78 -29.55 -10.44
CA ALA A 9 4.42 -28.26 -10.10
C ALA A 9 3.63 -27.03 -10.53
N ALA A 10 2.69 -27.17 -11.46
CA ALA A 10 1.90 -26.02 -11.96
C ALA A 10 0.62 -25.75 -11.16
N LEU A 11 0.20 -26.70 -10.30
CA LEU A 11 -1.05 -26.56 -9.53
C LEU A 11 -0.86 -26.03 -8.11
N ALA A 12 0.38 -25.92 -7.63
CA ALA A 12 0.67 -25.47 -6.26
C ALA A 12 0.83 -23.93 -6.14
N ILE A 13 1.09 -23.24 -7.25
CA ILE A 13 1.31 -21.78 -7.23
C ILE A 13 -0.01 -20.99 -7.36
N ALA A 14 -1.05 -21.59 -7.93
CA ALA A 14 -2.33 -20.91 -8.13
C ALA A 14 -3.27 -20.92 -6.91
N LEU A 15 -2.94 -21.66 -5.84
CA LEU A 15 -3.83 -21.83 -4.68
C LEU A 15 -3.37 -21.09 -3.42
N LEU A 16 -2.21 -20.45 -3.41
CA LEU A 16 -1.67 -19.80 -2.22
C LEU A 16 -1.66 -18.26 -2.27
N SER A 17 -1.94 -17.66 -3.41
CA SER A 17 -2.00 -16.20 -3.56
C SER A 17 -3.39 -15.64 -3.85
N ALA A 18 -4.44 -16.45 -3.84
CA ALA A 18 -5.78 -16.00 -4.16
C ALA A 18 -6.83 -16.46 -3.16
N PRO A 19 -7.04 -15.74 -2.06
CA PRO A 19 -8.36 -15.73 -1.44
C PRO A 19 -9.39 -14.93 -2.25
N TRP A 20 -9.06 -14.57 -3.48
CA TRP A 20 -9.87 -13.71 -4.36
C TRP A 20 -10.60 -14.48 -5.47
N LEU A 21 -10.56 -15.81 -5.48
CA LEU A 21 -11.54 -16.51 -6.26
C LEU A 21 -12.90 -16.23 -5.63
N ILE A 22 -13.52 -15.16 -6.07
CA ILE A 22 -14.96 -15.00 -6.06
C ILE A 22 -15.50 -16.29 -6.64
N LEU A 23 -16.07 -17.12 -5.78
CA LEU A 23 -16.96 -18.19 -6.22
C LEU A 23 -17.97 -17.53 -7.15
N GLY A 24 -17.82 -17.77 -8.42
CA GLY A 24 -18.75 -17.34 -9.43
C GLY A 24 -20.13 -17.88 -9.12
N VAL A 25 -20.90 -17.11 -8.42
CA VAL A 25 -22.36 -17.24 -8.44
C VAL A 25 -22.76 -16.74 -9.82
N GLY A 26 -23.40 -17.63 -10.55
CA GLY A 26 -23.78 -17.60 -11.92
C GLY A 26 -23.96 -16.23 -12.57
N GLY A 27 -23.51 -16.15 -13.83
CA GLY A 27 -23.54 -14.97 -14.64
C GLY A 27 -24.86 -14.21 -14.60
N SER A 28 -24.94 -13.25 -13.71
CA SER A 28 -25.81 -12.10 -13.92
C SER A 28 -25.07 -11.21 -14.90
N ALA A 29 -25.60 -11.09 -16.10
CA ALA A 29 -25.18 -10.06 -17.04
C ALA A 29 -25.01 -8.77 -16.26
N ARG A 30 -23.78 -8.24 -16.20
CA ARG A 30 -23.57 -6.87 -15.68
C ARG A 30 -24.47 -6.01 -16.55
N ALA A 31 -25.52 -5.46 -15.95
CA ALA A 31 -26.30 -4.44 -16.62
C ALA A 31 -25.29 -3.38 -17.05
N GLN A 32 -25.15 -3.19 -18.36
CA GLN A 32 -24.25 -2.21 -18.94
C GLN A 32 -24.72 -0.86 -18.38
N ALA A 33 -23.92 -0.25 -17.50
CA ALA A 33 -24.22 1.06 -16.99
C ALA A 33 -24.41 2.03 -18.17
N PRO A 34 -25.35 2.98 -18.12
CA PRO A 34 -25.49 3.99 -19.15
C PRO A 34 -24.13 4.63 -19.45
N ALA A 35 -23.82 4.87 -20.73
CA ALA A 35 -22.59 5.55 -21.12
C ALA A 35 -22.42 6.85 -20.31
N GLY A 36 -21.39 6.91 -19.45
CA GLY A 36 -21.11 8.03 -18.54
C GLY A 36 -21.48 7.81 -17.09
N ALA A 37 -22.14 6.71 -16.71
CA ALA A 37 -22.36 6.39 -15.30
C ALA A 37 -21.16 5.62 -14.74
N LEU A 38 -20.53 6.17 -13.70
CA LEU A 38 -19.48 5.46 -12.95
C LEU A 38 -20.08 4.28 -12.17
N PRO A 39 -19.30 3.21 -11.92
CA PRO A 39 -19.75 2.08 -11.13
C PRO A 39 -20.27 2.55 -9.76
N TRP A 40 -21.35 1.93 -9.27
CA TRP A 40 -21.93 2.20 -7.94
C TRP A 40 -22.33 3.65 -7.64
N GLY A 41 -22.62 4.48 -8.66
CA GLY A 41 -23.03 5.86 -8.46
C GLY A 41 -21.95 6.77 -7.91
N LEU A 42 -20.68 6.41 -8.12
CA LEU A 42 -19.55 7.25 -7.75
C LEU A 42 -19.64 8.61 -8.46
N PRO A 43 -19.29 9.72 -7.79
CA PRO A 43 -19.24 10.99 -8.45
C PRO A 43 -18.15 11.02 -9.53
N PRO A 44 -18.34 11.80 -10.60
CA PRO A 44 -17.28 12.04 -11.57
C PRO A 44 -16.09 12.71 -10.89
N LEU A 45 -14.93 12.63 -11.55
CA LEU A 45 -13.73 13.29 -11.06
C LEU A 45 -13.94 14.77 -10.82
N PRO A 46 -13.40 15.33 -9.73
CA PRO A 46 -13.40 16.76 -9.53
C PRO A 46 -12.63 17.49 -10.64
N PRO A 47 -12.98 18.76 -10.93
CA PRO A 47 -12.22 19.58 -11.86
C PRO A 47 -10.73 19.63 -11.48
N GLY A 48 -9.85 19.53 -12.47
CA GLY A 48 -8.40 19.59 -12.28
C GLY A 48 -7.69 18.24 -12.35
N VAL A 49 -8.44 17.13 -12.41
CA VAL A 49 -7.86 15.83 -12.73
C VAL A 49 -7.57 15.76 -14.23
N GLY A 50 -6.33 15.46 -14.58
CA GLY A 50 -5.90 15.29 -15.97
C GLY A 50 -6.37 13.97 -16.58
N PRO A 51 -6.15 13.78 -17.90
CA PRO A 51 -6.43 12.50 -18.53
C PRO A 51 -5.56 11.40 -17.94
N VAL A 52 -6.13 10.19 -17.90
CA VAL A 52 -5.38 8.98 -17.52
C VAL A 52 -4.59 8.51 -18.73
N GLU A 53 -3.29 8.33 -18.59
CA GLU A 53 -2.39 7.86 -19.63
C GLU A 53 -1.55 6.67 -19.16
N LYS A 54 -1.22 5.77 -20.07
CA LYS A 54 -0.31 4.66 -19.78
C LYS A 54 1.09 5.19 -19.58
N PHE A 55 1.71 4.82 -18.46
CA PHE A 55 3.07 5.23 -18.14
C PHE A 55 4.08 4.14 -18.50
N ALA A 56 3.82 2.89 -18.10
CA ALA A 56 4.72 1.78 -18.38
C ALA A 56 3.96 0.46 -18.50
N ASP A 57 4.62 -0.52 -19.07
CA ASP A 57 4.12 -1.89 -19.20
C ASP A 57 5.28 -2.85 -18.87
N VAL A 58 5.13 -3.57 -17.77
CA VAL A 58 6.07 -4.59 -17.32
C VAL A 58 5.47 -6.00 -17.37
N SER A 59 4.32 -6.12 -18.06
CA SER A 59 3.68 -7.41 -18.31
C SER A 59 4.63 -8.39 -18.99
N GLY A 60 4.52 -9.66 -18.67
CA GLY A 60 5.41 -10.68 -19.23
C GLY A 60 6.84 -10.69 -18.68
N THR A 61 7.18 -9.77 -17.78
CA THR A 61 8.46 -9.81 -17.05
C THR A 61 8.28 -10.46 -15.68
N PRO A 62 9.34 -11.02 -15.07
CA PRO A 62 9.27 -11.49 -13.69
C PRO A 62 8.88 -10.39 -12.70
N GLN A 63 9.24 -9.13 -12.98
CA GLN A 63 8.97 -7.97 -12.13
C GLN A 63 7.49 -7.56 -12.14
N GLY A 64 6.76 -7.87 -13.22
CA GLY A 64 5.35 -7.54 -13.39
C GLY A 64 4.35 -8.52 -12.76
N GLN A 65 4.81 -9.46 -11.94
CA GLN A 65 3.96 -10.46 -11.32
C GLN A 65 3.28 -9.95 -10.06
N PHE A 66 2.06 -9.51 -10.19
CA PHE A 66 1.21 -8.94 -9.16
C PHE A 66 1.89 -7.74 -8.48
N LEU A 67 1.70 -6.56 -9.08
CA LEU A 67 2.34 -5.33 -8.67
C LEU A 67 1.82 -4.85 -7.32
N GLU A 68 2.71 -4.26 -6.55
CA GLU A 68 2.45 -3.62 -5.27
C GLU A 68 3.50 -2.58 -4.92
N GLY A 69 3.22 -1.83 -3.85
CA GLY A 69 4.05 -0.75 -3.39
C GLY A 69 3.91 0.48 -4.26
N GLY A 70 4.68 1.47 -4.00
CA GLY A 70 4.72 2.70 -4.78
C GLY A 70 5.44 3.77 -4.00
N ALA A 71 6.64 4.15 -4.45
CA ALA A 71 7.39 5.23 -3.83
C ALA A 71 8.33 5.87 -4.85
N PHE A 72 8.50 7.19 -4.78
CA PHE A 72 9.45 7.90 -5.63
C PHE A 72 10.74 8.20 -4.87
N ASP A 73 11.87 7.98 -5.52
CA ASP A 73 13.16 8.47 -5.02
C ASP A 73 13.45 9.92 -5.47
N THR A 74 14.57 10.46 -5.00
CA THR A 74 14.97 11.84 -5.33
C THR A 74 15.38 12.07 -6.78
N GLN A 75 15.61 10.99 -7.55
CA GLN A 75 15.87 11.03 -8.98
C GLN A 75 14.59 10.95 -9.83
N GLY A 76 13.42 10.80 -9.18
CA GLY A 76 12.13 10.65 -9.85
C GLY A 76 11.85 9.25 -10.38
N ASN A 77 12.59 8.23 -9.92
CA ASN A 77 12.28 6.84 -10.23
C ASN A 77 11.12 6.36 -9.37
N MET A 78 10.16 5.68 -9.99
CA MET A 78 9.04 5.04 -9.29
C MET A 78 9.42 3.62 -8.87
N TRP A 79 9.62 3.40 -7.60
CA TRP A 79 9.91 2.09 -7.03
C TRP A 79 8.62 1.32 -6.77
N PHE A 80 8.67 0.02 -7.04
CA PHE A 80 7.56 -0.90 -6.87
C PHE A 80 8.07 -2.32 -6.61
N VAL A 81 7.17 -3.22 -6.27
CA VAL A 81 7.49 -4.63 -6.02
C VAL A 81 6.57 -5.56 -6.81
N GLY A 82 7.09 -6.73 -7.16
CA GLY A 82 6.30 -7.84 -7.67
C GLY A 82 6.13 -8.88 -6.56
N ILE A 83 4.93 -8.97 -5.99
CA ILE A 83 4.67 -9.89 -4.86
C ILE A 83 5.02 -11.32 -5.22
N GLY A 84 4.49 -11.81 -6.34
CA GLY A 84 4.65 -13.20 -6.76
C GLY A 84 6.07 -13.61 -7.07
N SER A 85 6.89 -12.65 -7.49
CA SER A 85 8.27 -12.91 -7.91
C SER A 85 9.33 -12.52 -6.89
N GLY A 86 8.97 -11.68 -5.91
CA GLY A 86 9.92 -11.17 -4.91
C GLY A 86 10.86 -10.07 -5.42
N TRP A 87 10.62 -9.52 -6.61
CA TRP A 87 11.45 -8.45 -7.14
C TRP A 87 11.10 -7.09 -6.55
N ILE A 88 12.14 -6.34 -6.20
CA ILE A 88 12.13 -4.92 -5.91
C ILE A 88 12.74 -4.23 -7.12
N SER A 89 12.03 -3.32 -7.75
CA SER A 89 12.40 -2.71 -9.03
C SER A 89 11.98 -1.25 -9.05
N TYR A 90 12.44 -0.51 -10.04
CA TYR A 90 11.88 0.82 -10.30
C TYR A 90 11.68 1.07 -11.79
N LEU A 91 10.82 2.02 -12.08
CA LEU A 91 10.66 2.65 -13.39
C LEU A 91 11.39 3.98 -13.38
N THR A 92 12.21 4.22 -14.40
CA THR A 92 12.82 5.54 -14.62
C THR A 92 11.77 6.59 -14.99
N PRO A 93 12.06 7.89 -14.94
CA PRO A 93 11.11 8.93 -15.34
C PRO A 93 10.57 8.80 -16.77
N ASP A 94 11.28 8.09 -17.64
CA ASP A 94 10.85 7.75 -19.01
C ASP A 94 10.17 6.36 -19.11
N GLY A 95 9.83 5.74 -17.98
CA GLY A 95 9.07 4.49 -17.90
C GLY A 95 9.86 3.21 -18.16
N LYS A 96 11.20 3.25 -18.17
CA LYS A 96 12.02 2.04 -18.35
C LYS A 96 12.15 1.24 -17.06
N LEU A 97 11.93 -0.07 -17.16
CA LEU A 97 12.09 -1.00 -16.06
C LEU A 97 13.56 -1.22 -15.70
N VAL A 98 13.87 -1.08 -14.42
CA VAL A 98 15.17 -1.42 -13.83
C VAL A 98 14.98 -2.38 -12.66
N PRO A 99 15.30 -3.67 -12.83
CA PRO A 99 15.35 -4.63 -11.72
C PRO A 99 16.50 -4.30 -10.76
N VAL A 100 16.26 -4.36 -9.46
CA VAL A 100 17.27 -3.99 -8.46
C VAL A 100 17.72 -5.18 -7.63
N VAL A 101 16.81 -5.79 -6.88
CA VAL A 101 17.11 -6.92 -6.00
C VAL A 101 15.90 -7.84 -5.89
N ASN A 102 16.16 -9.14 -5.82
CA ASN A 102 15.14 -10.12 -5.48
C ASN A 102 15.26 -10.46 -4.01
N CYS A 103 14.17 -10.29 -3.25
CA CYS A 103 14.16 -10.54 -1.82
C CYS A 103 13.84 -12.01 -1.45
N ASN A 104 13.50 -12.84 -2.43
CA ASN A 104 13.28 -14.26 -2.15
C ASN A 104 14.60 -14.89 -1.69
N PRO A 105 14.58 -15.74 -0.66
CA PRO A 105 15.72 -16.56 -0.33
C PRO A 105 16.00 -17.58 -1.46
N PRO A 106 17.18 -18.20 -1.49
CA PRO A 106 17.40 -19.40 -2.30
C PRO A 106 16.27 -20.42 -2.11
N ALA A 107 15.90 -21.13 -3.16
CA ALA A 107 14.72 -22.00 -3.20
C ALA A 107 14.72 -23.13 -2.15
N ASP A 108 15.87 -23.45 -1.60
CA ASP A 108 16.07 -24.45 -0.55
C ASP A 108 15.87 -23.93 0.88
N LEU A 109 15.73 -22.61 1.06
CA LEU A 109 15.60 -21.97 2.37
C LEU A 109 14.15 -21.63 2.76
N GLY A 110 13.15 -22.05 1.99
CA GLY A 110 11.74 -21.99 2.41
C GLY A 110 10.91 -20.89 1.80
N GLN A 111 10.23 -20.10 2.62
CA GLN A 111 9.17 -19.20 2.20
C GLN A 111 9.65 -18.05 1.31
N THR A 112 8.85 -17.71 0.28
CA THR A 112 9.04 -16.53 -0.55
C THR A 112 9.00 -15.25 0.30
N CYS A 113 9.61 -14.19 -0.18
CA CYS A 113 9.61 -12.89 0.52
C CYS A 113 8.23 -12.23 0.51
N GLU A 114 7.57 -12.24 -0.64
CA GLU A 114 6.31 -11.54 -0.91
C GLU A 114 6.34 -10.07 -0.42
N PRO A 115 7.17 -9.21 -1.05
CA PRO A 115 7.27 -7.81 -0.71
C PRO A 115 5.97 -7.09 -1.07
N GLN A 116 5.61 -6.04 -0.32
CA GLN A 116 4.36 -5.30 -0.49
C GLN A 116 4.59 -3.78 -0.45
N GLY A 117 3.98 -3.03 0.47
CA GLY A 117 4.12 -1.58 0.53
C GLY A 117 5.56 -1.08 0.61
N THR A 118 5.82 0.09 0.03
CA THR A 118 7.16 0.70 0.00
C THR A 118 7.11 2.19 0.35
N ARG A 119 8.13 2.70 1.02
CA ARG A 119 8.33 4.15 1.31
C ARG A 119 9.81 4.47 1.39
N TRP A 120 10.15 5.70 1.02
CA TRP A 120 11.50 6.24 1.18
C TRP A 120 11.63 7.06 2.46
N LEU A 121 12.73 6.85 3.19
CA LEU A 121 13.15 7.69 4.31
C LEU A 121 14.68 7.75 4.35
N ASP A 122 15.24 8.95 4.50
CA ASP A 122 16.68 9.19 4.67
C ASP A 122 17.56 8.45 3.63
N GLY A 123 17.12 8.45 2.37
CA GLY A 123 17.86 7.84 1.26
C GLY A 123 17.81 6.31 1.20
N LYS A 124 16.93 5.67 1.97
CA LYS A 124 16.72 4.23 1.99
C LYS A 124 15.28 3.88 1.67
N LEU A 125 15.08 2.73 1.01
CA LEU A 125 13.76 2.18 0.75
C LEU A 125 13.37 1.24 1.87
N TYR A 126 12.29 1.56 2.56
CA TYR A 126 11.64 0.68 3.52
C TYR A 126 10.51 -0.05 2.83
N LEU A 127 10.34 -1.33 3.13
CA LEU A 127 9.27 -2.13 2.56
C LEU A 127 8.77 -3.17 3.55
N THR A 128 7.51 -3.48 3.43
CA THR A 128 6.89 -4.60 4.13
C THR A 128 7.11 -5.88 3.35
N SER A 129 7.16 -6.98 4.06
CA SER A 129 7.23 -8.32 3.49
C SER A 129 6.37 -9.26 4.31
N ARG A 130 5.51 -10.00 3.63
CA ARG A 130 4.60 -10.95 4.27
C ARG A 130 5.32 -11.96 5.15
N HIS A 131 6.50 -12.40 4.77
CA HIS A 131 7.21 -13.47 5.47
C HIS A 131 8.51 -13.04 6.14
N ARG A 132 8.95 -11.81 5.92
CA ARG A 132 10.22 -11.32 6.47
C ARG A 132 10.08 -10.06 7.34
N GLY A 133 8.85 -9.58 7.56
CA GLY A 133 8.60 -8.39 8.37
C GLY A 133 8.89 -7.09 7.61
N ILE A 134 9.59 -6.16 8.23
CA ILE A 134 10.00 -4.89 7.63
C ILE A 134 11.43 -5.01 7.14
N LEU A 135 11.63 -4.70 5.87
CA LEU A 135 12.92 -4.72 5.21
C LEU A 135 13.38 -3.29 4.91
N VAL A 136 14.68 -3.10 4.84
CA VAL A 136 15.32 -1.85 4.43
C VAL A 136 16.36 -2.14 3.34
N TYR A 137 16.19 -1.52 2.20
CA TYR A 137 17.17 -1.53 1.12
C TYR A 137 17.96 -0.23 1.11
N ASP A 138 19.28 -0.35 1.17
CA ASP A 138 20.21 0.76 1.06
C ASP A 138 20.82 0.77 -0.35
N PRO A 139 20.50 1.75 -1.21
CA PRO A 139 20.98 1.80 -2.57
C PRO A 139 22.50 2.09 -2.66
N GLN A 140 23.11 2.66 -1.62
CA GLN A 140 24.55 2.95 -1.61
C GLN A 140 25.37 1.67 -1.40
N THR A 141 24.94 0.84 -0.45
CA THR A 141 25.60 -0.45 -0.16
C THR A 141 25.04 -1.62 -0.96
N LYS A 142 23.84 -1.42 -1.58
CA LYS A 142 23.05 -2.46 -2.27
C LYS A 142 22.65 -3.62 -1.35
N GLU A 143 22.57 -3.36 -0.05
CA GLU A 143 22.18 -4.35 0.94
C GLU A 143 20.68 -4.26 1.23
N LEU A 144 20.04 -5.43 1.35
CA LEU A 144 18.68 -5.59 1.81
C LEU A 144 18.70 -6.30 3.17
N LYS A 145 18.26 -5.62 4.22
CA LYS A 145 18.27 -6.12 5.60
C LYS A 145 16.86 -6.16 6.20
N THR A 146 16.62 -7.11 7.07
CA THR A 146 15.42 -7.12 7.91
C THR A 146 15.63 -6.16 9.09
N LEU A 147 14.72 -5.19 9.24
CA LEU A 147 14.69 -4.24 10.35
C LEU A 147 14.01 -4.85 11.57
N VAL A 148 12.82 -5.39 11.39
CA VAL A 148 12.02 -6.04 12.44
C VAL A 148 11.10 -7.07 11.83
N TYR A 149 10.92 -8.22 12.50
CA TYR A 149 10.13 -9.35 11.99
C TYR A 149 9.18 -9.96 13.01
N SER A 150 9.20 -9.46 14.26
CA SER A 150 8.41 -10.02 15.35
C SER A 150 8.07 -8.98 16.42
N TYR A 151 6.99 -9.21 17.13
CA TYR A 151 6.58 -8.45 18.30
C TYR A 151 6.36 -9.40 19.49
N ARG A 152 7.02 -9.16 20.63
CA ARG A 152 6.93 -9.99 21.84
C ARG A 152 7.15 -11.47 21.57
N ASN A 153 8.18 -11.79 20.79
CA ASN A 153 8.56 -13.15 20.35
C ASN A 153 7.51 -13.89 19.47
N GLN A 154 6.55 -13.17 18.91
CA GLN A 154 5.63 -13.69 17.92
C GLN A 154 5.94 -13.06 16.57
N LEU A 155 6.08 -13.88 15.53
CA LEU A 155 6.23 -13.39 14.16
C LEU A 155 5.03 -12.56 13.76
N PHE A 156 5.25 -11.53 12.93
CA PHE A 156 4.15 -10.83 12.29
C PHE A 156 3.33 -11.81 11.43
N LYS A 157 2.06 -11.51 11.27
CA LYS A 157 1.12 -12.33 10.48
C LYS A 157 1.31 -12.16 8.98
N GLY A 158 1.85 -11.04 8.58
CA GLY A 158 2.18 -10.68 7.22
C GLY A 158 2.03 -9.19 6.95
N PRO A 159 3.03 -8.36 7.35
CA PRO A 159 3.00 -6.93 7.12
C PRO A 159 2.68 -6.56 5.67
N ASN A 160 1.78 -5.57 5.49
CA ASN A 160 1.25 -5.21 4.18
C ASN A 160 1.68 -3.81 3.73
N ASP A 161 1.32 -2.73 4.41
CA ASP A 161 1.69 -1.39 3.99
C ASP A 161 2.33 -0.59 5.14
N LEU A 162 2.98 0.51 4.82
CA LEU A 162 3.74 1.31 5.78
C LEU A 162 3.72 2.80 5.42
N ASP A 163 3.86 3.65 6.43
CA ASP A 163 4.07 5.09 6.26
C ASP A 163 4.88 5.66 7.43
N PHE A 164 5.36 6.88 7.29
CA PHE A 164 6.16 7.58 8.30
C PHE A 164 5.46 8.85 8.76
N ASP A 165 5.59 9.16 10.04
CA ASP A 165 5.26 10.48 10.56
C ASP A 165 6.40 11.50 10.32
N ALA A 166 6.14 12.77 10.68
CA ALA A 166 7.10 13.85 10.49
C ALA A 166 8.40 13.68 11.29
N ASP A 167 8.40 12.89 12.35
CA ASP A 167 9.57 12.60 13.19
C ASP A 167 10.35 11.37 12.70
N GLY A 168 9.84 10.68 11.66
CA GLY A 168 10.44 9.49 11.08
C GLY A 168 10.11 8.20 11.83
N ASN A 169 9.04 8.19 12.63
CA ASN A 169 8.53 6.95 13.18
C ASN A 169 7.76 6.20 12.09
N LEU A 170 7.99 4.90 11.99
CA LEU A 170 7.37 4.01 11.04
C LEU A 170 6.05 3.48 11.60
N PHE A 171 4.99 3.54 10.81
CA PHE A 171 3.73 2.86 11.05
C PHE A 171 3.54 1.79 9.98
N PHE A 172 3.05 0.63 10.36
CA PHE A 172 2.77 -0.44 9.40
C PHE A 172 1.59 -1.30 9.83
N THR A 173 0.92 -1.85 8.83
CA THR A 173 -0.20 -2.77 9.00
C THR A 173 0.28 -4.21 8.96
N ASP A 174 -0.40 -5.06 9.74
CA ASP A 174 -0.14 -6.50 9.82
C ASP A 174 -1.48 -7.24 9.78
N PRO A 175 -2.08 -7.41 8.58
CA PRO A 175 -3.35 -8.09 8.41
C PRO A 175 -3.26 -9.58 8.71
N TRP A 176 -4.36 -10.15 9.20
CA TRP A 176 -4.44 -11.58 9.42
C TRP A 176 -4.61 -12.38 8.12
N GLY A 177 -4.23 -13.64 8.12
CA GLY A 177 -4.47 -14.57 7.00
C GLY A 177 -3.58 -14.37 5.80
N THR A 178 -2.49 -13.61 5.92
CA THR A 178 -1.47 -13.44 4.89
C THR A 178 -0.25 -14.34 5.11
N GLY A 179 -0.13 -14.97 6.27
CA GLY A 179 0.89 -15.95 6.59
C GLY A 179 0.72 -17.27 5.83
N PRO A 180 1.53 -18.28 6.10
CA PRO A 180 1.55 -19.55 5.36
C PRO A 180 0.34 -20.46 5.65
N GLY A 181 -0.83 -19.92 5.50
CA GLY A 181 -2.12 -20.60 5.63
C GLY A 181 -3.15 -19.69 6.29
N PRO A 182 -4.44 -19.93 6.02
CA PRO A 182 -5.50 -19.15 6.64
C PRO A 182 -5.53 -19.46 8.13
N ASN A 183 -5.11 -18.51 8.96
CA ASN A 183 -5.39 -18.61 10.38
C ASN A 183 -6.87 -18.24 10.61
N LEU A 184 -7.74 -19.20 10.47
CA LEU A 184 -9.18 -19.01 10.64
C LEU A 184 -9.58 -18.75 12.09
N THR A 185 -8.69 -18.98 13.04
CA THR A 185 -8.96 -18.80 14.48
C THR A 185 -8.58 -17.42 14.99
N ASP A 186 -7.62 -16.74 14.34
CA ASP A 186 -7.21 -15.38 14.67
C ASP A 186 -7.38 -14.46 13.44
N GLN A 187 -8.52 -13.84 13.37
CA GLN A 187 -8.91 -12.92 12.30
C GLN A 187 -8.66 -11.46 12.70
N THR A 188 -7.80 -11.22 13.66
CA THR A 188 -7.49 -9.89 14.14
C THR A 188 -6.23 -9.38 13.47
N GLY A 189 -6.36 -8.35 12.65
CA GLY A 189 -5.24 -7.58 12.15
C GLY A 189 -4.72 -6.63 13.22
N ALA A 190 -3.53 -6.11 13.01
CA ALA A 190 -2.89 -5.17 13.91
C ALA A 190 -2.25 -4.00 13.14
N VAL A 191 -2.04 -2.90 13.85
CA VAL A 191 -1.18 -1.79 13.39
C VAL A 191 -0.09 -1.60 14.43
N TYR A 192 1.12 -1.43 13.92
CA TYR A 192 2.31 -1.23 14.74
C TYR A 192 2.94 0.14 14.46
N GLN A 193 3.62 0.65 15.47
CA GLN A 193 4.56 1.76 15.38
C GLN A 193 5.95 1.26 15.74
N TYR A 194 6.93 1.57 14.89
CA TYR A 194 8.35 1.40 15.19
C TYR A 194 8.98 2.78 15.25
N SER A 195 9.30 3.22 16.45
CA SER A 195 9.85 4.56 16.65
C SER A 195 11.30 4.67 16.16
N ARG A 196 11.72 5.89 15.87
CA ARG A 196 13.06 6.16 15.36
C ARG A 196 14.18 5.72 16.31
N ASP A 197 13.90 5.65 17.61
CA ASP A 197 14.80 5.13 18.63
C ASP A 197 14.78 3.59 18.78
N GLY A 198 14.01 2.90 17.95
CA GLY A 198 13.98 1.44 17.86
C GLY A 198 12.92 0.75 18.72
N MET A 199 12.00 1.49 19.34
CA MET A 199 10.92 0.89 20.11
C MET A 199 9.76 0.45 19.22
N LEU A 200 9.36 -0.81 19.32
CA LEU A 200 8.22 -1.38 18.62
C LEU A 200 7.00 -1.47 19.54
N ARG A 201 5.85 -1.02 19.07
CA ARG A 201 4.58 -1.07 19.77
C ARG A 201 3.46 -1.53 18.88
N LYS A 202 2.53 -2.30 19.43
CA LYS A 202 1.22 -2.50 18.81
C LYS A 202 0.32 -1.35 19.26
N ILE A 203 -0.18 -0.59 18.30
CA ILE A 203 -0.98 0.62 18.57
C ILE A 203 -2.47 0.41 18.31
N MET A 204 -2.82 -0.60 17.52
CA MET A 204 -4.20 -0.94 17.24
C MET A 204 -4.32 -2.44 17.01
N ASP A 205 -5.22 -3.09 17.75
CA ASP A 205 -5.78 -4.37 17.40
C ASP A 205 -7.04 -4.08 16.60
N SER A 206 -6.91 -4.02 15.29
CA SER A 206 -8.04 -3.61 14.49
C SER A 206 -8.60 -4.78 13.71
N GLY A 207 -9.85 -4.80 13.72
CA GLY A 207 -10.77 -5.21 12.73
C GLY A 207 -10.38 -6.34 11.81
N LEU A 208 -10.84 -6.21 10.57
CA LEU A 208 -10.89 -7.37 9.69
C LEU A 208 -9.63 -7.56 8.85
N PHE A 209 -9.10 -6.50 8.24
CA PHE A 209 -7.91 -6.64 7.38
C PHE A 209 -7.28 -5.25 7.14
N PRO A 210 -6.48 -4.73 8.10
CA PRO A 210 -5.78 -3.48 7.89
C PRO A 210 -4.79 -3.63 6.73
N ASN A 211 -4.98 -2.81 5.68
CA ASN A 211 -4.17 -2.82 4.46
C ASN A 211 -3.40 -1.50 4.36
N GLY A 212 -3.81 -0.58 3.51
CA GLY A 212 -3.15 0.70 3.36
C GLY A 212 -3.10 1.52 4.64
N ILE A 213 -2.06 2.32 4.81
CA ILE A 213 -1.85 3.18 5.98
C ILE A 213 -1.24 4.51 5.55
N ALA A 214 -1.73 5.63 6.11
CA ALA A 214 -1.19 6.95 5.80
C ALA A 214 -1.28 7.90 6.99
N VAL A 215 -0.25 8.72 7.16
CA VAL A 215 -0.19 9.81 8.14
C VAL A 215 -0.64 11.10 7.49
N SER A 216 -1.53 11.84 8.16
CA SER A 216 -2.05 13.11 7.63
C SER A 216 -0.99 14.21 7.55
N PRO A 217 -1.17 15.23 6.66
CA PRO A 217 -0.20 16.31 6.47
C PRO A 217 0.13 17.11 7.73
N ASP A 218 -0.84 17.24 8.62
CA ASP A 218 -0.69 17.93 9.91
C ASP A 218 -0.12 17.05 11.03
N ASN A 219 0.21 15.79 10.68
CA ASN A 219 0.78 14.83 11.61
C ASN A 219 -0.11 14.50 12.83
N THR A 220 -1.43 14.57 12.67
CA THR A 220 -2.39 14.36 13.77
C THR A 220 -3.28 13.14 13.60
N LEU A 221 -3.44 12.64 12.36
CA LEU A 221 -4.30 11.52 12.02
C LEU A 221 -3.51 10.40 11.36
N LEU A 222 -3.84 9.17 11.75
CA LEU A 222 -3.46 7.97 11.06
C LEU A 222 -4.71 7.40 10.38
N ALA A 223 -4.70 7.32 9.05
CA ALA A 223 -5.71 6.63 8.29
C ALA A 223 -5.28 5.18 8.06
N VAL A 224 -6.19 4.24 8.23
CA VAL A 224 -5.96 2.81 7.99
C VAL A 224 -7.12 2.26 7.15
N GLY A 225 -6.78 1.68 6.02
CA GLY A 225 -7.71 0.98 5.17
C GLY A 225 -8.06 -0.40 5.73
N ASP A 226 -9.31 -0.62 6.10
CA ASP A 226 -9.80 -1.97 6.45
C ASP A 226 -10.38 -2.62 5.20
N PHE A 227 -9.55 -3.37 4.50
CA PHE A 227 -9.89 -3.92 3.19
C PHE A 227 -11.15 -4.79 3.22
N ARG A 228 -11.25 -5.72 4.14
CA ARG A 228 -12.42 -6.61 4.25
C ARG A 228 -13.63 -5.93 4.88
N GLY A 229 -13.38 -4.87 5.66
CA GLY A 229 -14.43 -4.05 6.24
C GLY A 229 -14.99 -3.01 5.26
N GLY A 230 -14.34 -2.80 4.11
CA GLY A 230 -14.77 -1.85 3.10
C GLY A 230 -14.76 -0.39 3.58
N ARG A 231 -13.83 -0.01 4.45
CA ARG A 231 -13.85 1.30 5.11
C ARG A 231 -12.47 1.81 5.49
N ILE A 232 -12.39 3.11 5.72
CA ILE A 232 -11.23 3.76 6.32
C ILE A 232 -11.48 3.97 7.81
N TRP A 233 -10.52 3.60 8.64
CA TRP A 233 -10.44 3.98 10.04
C TRP A 233 -9.56 5.20 10.19
N TYR A 234 -9.93 6.10 11.10
CA TYR A 234 -9.09 7.22 11.49
C TYR A 234 -8.77 7.11 12.99
N SER A 235 -7.50 7.22 13.32
CA SER A 235 -7.03 7.32 14.71
C SER A 235 -6.28 8.62 14.87
N THR A 236 -6.60 9.36 15.92
CA THR A 236 -5.78 10.50 16.29
C THR A 236 -4.54 10.00 17.01
N PHE A 237 -3.38 10.46 16.60
CA PHE A 237 -2.17 10.31 17.37
C PHE A 237 -1.58 11.69 17.69
N GLN A 238 -0.97 11.83 18.83
CA GLN A 238 -0.28 13.06 19.18
C GLN A 238 1.20 12.75 19.29
N ASN A 239 1.96 13.31 18.37
CA ASN A 239 3.40 13.41 18.51
C ASN A 239 3.70 14.56 19.45
N GLY A 240 3.88 14.28 20.71
CA GLY A 240 4.25 15.32 21.63
C GLY A 240 4.29 14.83 23.06
N PRO A 241 5.06 15.52 23.87
CA PRO A 241 5.43 15.07 25.19
C PRO A 241 4.32 15.18 26.20
N ASN A 242 3.08 15.25 25.94
CA ASN A 242 2.05 15.27 27.00
C ASN A 242 0.65 15.45 26.44
N MET A 243 0.00 14.37 26.15
CA MET A 243 -1.45 14.31 26.11
C MET A 243 -2.03 14.67 27.49
N GLY A 244 -2.31 15.94 27.72
CA GLY A 244 -3.04 16.39 28.90
C GLY A 244 -2.29 16.34 30.23
N CYS A 245 -1.01 16.03 30.25
CA CYS A 245 -0.18 16.10 31.46
C CYS A 245 1.10 16.89 31.21
N PRO A 246 1.08 18.24 31.38
CA PRO A 246 2.28 19.08 31.19
C PRO A 246 3.48 18.70 32.06
N GLN A 247 3.25 17.92 33.11
CA GLN A 247 4.28 17.52 34.07
C GLN A 247 4.77 16.08 33.88
N CYS A 248 4.17 15.31 32.97
CA CYS A 248 4.61 13.95 32.67
C CYS A 248 5.93 13.98 31.89
N PRO A 249 6.90 13.11 32.22
CA PRO A 249 8.12 13.00 31.45
C PRO A 249 7.78 12.76 29.99
N LYS A 250 8.55 13.35 29.07
CA LYS A 250 8.50 13.03 27.65
C LYS A 250 8.85 11.56 27.49
N ASP A 251 7.85 10.71 27.61
CA ASP A 251 8.01 9.31 27.29
C ASP A 251 7.54 9.10 25.86
N PRO A 252 8.47 8.94 24.90
CA PRO A 252 8.12 8.59 23.53
C PRO A 252 7.36 7.27 23.46
N SER A 253 7.34 6.52 24.60
CA SER A 253 6.60 5.29 24.76
C SER A 253 5.08 5.47 24.85
N HIS A 254 4.57 6.67 25.01
CA HIS A 254 3.14 6.94 25.23
C HIS A 254 2.51 7.82 24.15
N SER A 255 2.69 7.52 22.87
CA SER A 255 1.72 7.97 21.89
C SER A 255 0.42 7.20 22.15
N THR A 256 -0.47 7.77 22.93
CA THR A 256 -1.77 7.19 23.20
C THR A 256 -2.65 7.42 21.96
N PHE A 257 -2.97 6.35 21.26
CA PHE A 257 -4.01 6.36 20.23
C PHE A 257 -5.36 6.52 20.92
N SER A 258 -5.89 7.73 20.93
CA SER A 258 -6.97 8.06 21.83
C SER A 258 -8.38 7.82 21.30
N SER A 259 -8.58 7.52 20.04
CA SER A 259 -9.87 6.98 19.56
C SER A 259 -9.79 6.54 18.10
N VAL A 260 -10.13 5.31 17.84
CA VAL A 260 -10.40 4.83 16.48
C VAL A 260 -11.83 5.23 16.13
N LYS A 261 -12.00 6.01 15.08
CA LYS A 261 -13.32 6.36 14.53
C LYS A 261 -13.47 5.63 13.20
N ALA A 262 -14.60 4.98 13.00
CA ALA A 262 -15.00 4.56 11.68
C ALA A 262 -15.20 5.81 10.82
N GLY A 263 -14.50 5.84 9.69
CA GLY A 263 -14.59 6.93 8.74
C GLY A 263 -15.46 6.56 7.53
N THR A 264 -14.91 6.76 6.35
CA THR A 264 -15.62 6.55 5.09
C THR A 264 -15.76 5.08 4.77
N TYR A 265 -16.98 4.66 4.46
CA TYR A 265 -17.25 3.37 3.81
C TYR A 265 -17.10 3.54 2.30
N LEU A 266 -16.43 2.59 1.66
CA LEU A 266 -16.31 2.58 0.22
C LEU A 266 -17.56 1.93 -0.40
N PRO A 267 -17.99 2.39 -1.58
CA PRO A 267 -19.19 1.86 -2.25
C PRO A 267 -19.00 0.44 -2.76
N GLY A 268 -20.07 -0.29 -2.90
CA GLY A 268 -20.03 -1.69 -3.32
C GLY A 268 -19.36 -2.55 -2.25
N ASN A 269 -18.56 -3.51 -2.68
CA ASN A 269 -17.70 -4.30 -1.81
C ASN A 269 -16.25 -3.77 -1.88
N GLY A 270 -16.08 -2.46 -2.08
CA GLY A 270 -14.78 -1.83 -2.24
C GLY A 270 -13.92 -1.99 -0.98
N GLY A 271 -12.76 -2.63 -1.14
CA GLY A 271 -11.75 -2.70 -0.10
C GLY A 271 -10.68 -1.63 -0.34
N PRO A 272 -10.39 -0.76 0.62
CA PRO A 272 -9.25 0.15 0.52
C PRO A 272 -7.95 -0.65 0.58
N ASP A 273 -7.12 -0.46 -0.44
CA ASP A 273 -5.76 -1.01 -0.52
C ASP A 273 -4.76 0.11 -0.23
N GLY A 274 -3.75 0.37 -1.04
CA GLY A 274 -2.83 1.47 -0.82
C GLY A 274 -3.52 2.83 -0.65
N ILE A 275 -3.09 3.63 0.31
CA ILE A 275 -3.68 4.95 0.60
C ILE A 275 -2.61 6.02 0.83
N HIS A 276 -2.87 7.24 0.36
CA HIS A 276 -1.95 8.38 0.53
C HIS A 276 -2.72 9.69 0.67
N TYR A 277 -2.18 10.62 1.45
CA TYR A 277 -2.70 11.97 1.52
C TYR A 277 -2.11 12.91 0.45
N ASP A 278 -2.91 13.85 -0.01
CA ASP A 278 -2.39 15.06 -0.68
C ASP A 278 -2.11 16.20 0.33
N VAL A 279 -1.50 17.27 -0.13
CA VAL A 279 -1.14 18.43 0.72
C VAL A 279 -2.34 19.20 1.28
N LYS A 280 -3.55 18.94 0.78
CA LYS A 280 -4.80 19.53 1.27
C LYS A 280 -5.52 18.63 2.28
N GLY A 281 -4.94 17.46 2.57
CA GLY A 281 -5.52 16.47 3.47
C GLY A 281 -6.63 15.64 2.84
N ASN A 282 -6.78 15.64 1.51
CA ASN A 282 -7.60 14.64 0.87
C ASN A 282 -6.87 13.29 0.89
N LEU A 283 -7.60 12.25 1.20
CA LEU A 283 -7.09 10.88 1.17
C LEU A 283 -7.41 10.24 -0.18
N TRP A 284 -6.38 9.82 -0.87
CA TRP A 284 -6.50 9.02 -2.08
C TRP A 284 -6.42 7.55 -1.72
N VAL A 285 -7.25 6.73 -2.37
CA VAL A 285 -7.45 5.32 -2.00
C VAL A 285 -7.49 4.46 -3.25
N ALA A 286 -6.52 3.57 -3.40
CA ALA A 286 -6.61 2.49 -4.37
C ALA A 286 -7.63 1.46 -3.89
N SER A 287 -8.44 0.96 -4.81
CA SER A 287 -9.46 -0.03 -4.46
C SER A 287 -9.57 -1.09 -5.55
N PRO A 288 -8.92 -2.24 -5.38
CA PRO A 288 -8.98 -3.35 -6.31
C PRO A 288 -10.41 -3.77 -6.70
N PRO A 289 -11.34 -3.96 -5.74
CA PRO A 289 -12.69 -4.39 -6.10
C PRO A 289 -13.47 -3.36 -6.94
N ILE A 290 -13.12 -2.08 -6.86
CA ILE A 290 -13.76 -1.03 -7.66
C ILE A 290 -13.01 -0.83 -8.98
N GLY A 291 -11.71 -1.13 -9.02
CA GLY A 291 -10.87 -1.03 -10.21
C GLY A 291 -10.42 0.40 -10.50
N GLY A 292 -9.76 1.05 -9.54
CA GLY A 292 -9.23 2.40 -9.69
C GLY A 292 -8.93 3.10 -8.38
N VAL A 293 -8.84 4.42 -8.43
CA VAL A 293 -8.44 5.27 -7.30
C VAL A 293 -9.55 6.25 -6.95
N LEU A 294 -9.87 6.36 -5.67
CA LEU A 294 -10.88 7.28 -5.10
C LEU A 294 -10.20 8.47 -4.44
N GLU A 295 -10.84 9.64 -4.47
CA GLU A 295 -10.47 10.80 -3.65
C GLU A 295 -11.51 11.04 -2.56
N ILE A 296 -11.08 11.18 -1.32
CA ILE A 296 -11.91 11.39 -0.13
C ILE A 296 -11.44 12.68 0.56
N ASN A 297 -12.34 13.63 0.81
CA ASN A 297 -11.97 14.87 1.49
C ASN A 297 -11.80 14.68 3.02
N PRO A 298 -11.25 15.69 3.75
CA PRO A 298 -11.05 15.59 5.20
C PRO A 298 -12.35 15.40 6.01
N ARG A 299 -13.53 15.56 5.39
CA ARG A 299 -14.83 15.30 6.02
C ARG A 299 -15.31 13.87 5.78
N GLY A 300 -14.54 13.04 5.07
CA GLY A 300 -14.90 11.67 4.74
C GLY A 300 -15.85 11.53 3.54
N VAL A 301 -16.01 12.58 2.73
CA VAL A 301 -16.88 12.56 1.55
C VAL A 301 -16.04 12.16 0.33
N ILE A 302 -16.49 11.16 -0.43
CA ILE A 302 -15.87 10.77 -1.70
C ILE A 302 -16.11 11.88 -2.72
N LEU A 303 -15.04 12.46 -3.24
CA LEU A 303 -15.06 13.56 -4.21
C LEU A 303 -15.11 13.05 -5.65
N GLY A 304 -14.49 11.91 -5.93
CA GLY A 304 -14.43 11.36 -7.26
C GLY A 304 -13.73 10.02 -7.35
N PHE A 305 -13.74 9.44 -8.55
CA PHE A 305 -13.16 8.15 -8.86
C PHE A 305 -12.45 8.18 -10.21
N VAL A 306 -11.23 7.66 -10.25
CA VAL A 306 -10.42 7.46 -11.47
C VAL A 306 -10.40 5.97 -11.78
N PRO A 307 -11.15 5.49 -12.78
CA PRO A 307 -11.09 4.09 -13.17
C PRO A 307 -9.75 3.76 -13.85
N ILE A 308 -9.28 2.52 -13.67
CA ILE A 308 -8.16 2.01 -14.45
C ILE A 308 -8.63 1.70 -15.87
N PRO A 309 -7.90 2.15 -16.93
CA PRO A 309 -8.42 2.09 -18.30
C PRO A 309 -8.51 0.69 -18.91
N ASN A 310 -7.78 -0.28 -18.40
CA ASN A 310 -7.72 -1.64 -18.97
C ASN A 310 -8.57 -2.66 -18.22
N ASP A 311 -9.53 -2.20 -17.40
CA ASP A 311 -10.41 -3.06 -16.61
C ASP A 311 -9.66 -4.04 -15.67
N ASP A 312 -8.41 -3.72 -15.29
CA ASP A 312 -7.69 -4.51 -14.32
C ASP A 312 -8.43 -4.46 -12.97
N ALA A 313 -8.82 -5.61 -12.48
CA ALA A 313 -9.59 -5.72 -11.24
C ALA A 313 -8.74 -5.50 -9.98
N ALA A 314 -7.44 -5.22 -10.12
CA ALA A 314 -6.52 -5.11 -9.00
C ALA A 314 -5.67 -3.82 -9.08
N THR A 315 -6.30 -2.67 -8.83
CA THR A 315 -5.56 -1.43 -8.53
C THR A 315 -5.17 -1.48 -7.06
N THR A 316 -3.99 -2.01 -6.76
CA THR A 316 -3.55 -2.31 -5.39
C THR A 316 -2.94 -1.09 -4.71
N ASN A 317 -2.02 -0.40 -5.39
CA ASN A 317 -1.30 0.71 -4.80
C ASN A 317 -1.06 1.83 -5.83
N PHE A 318 -0.48 2.94 -5.36
CA PHE A 318 -0.10 4.08 -6.17
C PHE A 318 0.93 4.94 -5.44
N ALA A 319 1.53 5.88 -6.14
CA ALA A 319 2.40 6.90 -5.54
C ALA A 319 2.17 8.27 -6.17
N PHE A 320 2.36 9.31 -5.38
CA PHE A 320 2.51 10.66 -5.91
C PHE A 320 3.93 10.87 -6.42
N GLY A 321 4.07 11.51 -7.57
CA GLY A 321 5.37 11.79 -8.18
C GLY A 321 5.27 12.70 -9.38
N GLY A 322 6.28 12.65 -10.25
CA GLY A 322 6.38 13.49 -11.44
C GLY A 322 6.65 14.96 -11.11
N PRO A 323 6.50 15.87 -12.09
CA PRO A 323 6.71 17.29 -11.87
C PRO A 323 5.84 17.83 -10.73
N ASP A 324 6.46 18.57 -9.81
CA ASP A 324 5.80 19.19 -8.65
C ASP A 324 5.07 18.20 -7.72
N ASN A 325 5.40 16.89 -7.83
CA ASN A 325 4.72 15.81 -7.08
C ASN A 325 3.20 15.79 -7.29
N GLN A 326 2.73 16.20 -8.45
CA GLN A 326 1.31 16.40 -8.75
C GLN A 326 0.69 15.30 -9.62
N TYR A 327 1.43 14.23 -9.88
CA TYR A 327 0.89 13.08 -10.61
C TYR A 327 0.69 11.92 -9.66
N ILE A 328 -0.43 11.21 -9.83
CA ILE A 328 -0.64 9.89 -9.25
C ILE A 328 -0.26 8.86 -10.31
N TYR A 329 0.66 7.98 -9.93
CA TYR A 329 1.04 6.79 -10.69
C TYR A 329 0.46 5.58 -9.98
N PHE A 330 -0.42 4.85 -10.65
CA PHE A 330 -1.15 3.71 -10.08
C PHE A 330 -0.99 2.47 -10.94
N GLU A 331 -1.16 1.33 -10.32
CA GLU A 331 -0.82 0.05 -10.91
C GLU A 331 -2.04 -0.82 -11.16
N GLY A 332 -2.03 -1.49 -12.31
CA GLY A 332 -2.83 -2.66 -12.59
C GLY A 332 -2.02 -3.89 -12.22
N ALA A 333 -2.27 -4.41 -11.02
CA ALA A 333 -1.42 -5.44 -10.43
C ALA A 333 -1.44 -6.75 -11.22
N ILE A 334 -2.59 -7.12 -11.76
CA ILE A 334 -2.75 -8.35 -12.57
C ILE A 334 -2.18 -8.17 -13.96
N SER A 335 -2.43 -7.01 -14.58
CA SER A 335 -1.99 -6.73 -15.95
C SER A 335 -0.51 -6.38 -16.07
N GLY A 336 0.15 -6.05 -14.97
CA GLY A 336 1.55 -5.58 -15.02
C GLY A 336 1.70 -4.22 -15.68
N THR A 337 0.72 -3.32 -15.54
CA THR A 337 0.70 -2.01 -16.18
C THR A 337 0.70 -0.88 -15.18
N PHE A 338 1.34 0.23 -15.54
CA PHE A 338 1.32 1.47 -14.78
C PHE A 338 0.62 2.56 -15.56
N TRP A 339 -0.25 3.28 -14.86
CA TRP A 339 -1.02 4.40 -15.38
C TRP A 339 -0.73 5.64 -14.56
N ARG A 340 -0.92 6.81 -15.12
CA ARG A 340 -0.79 8.06 -14.37
C ARG A 340 -1.81 9.09 -14.81
N PHE A 341 -2.10 10.02 -13.93
CA PHE A 341 -2.89 11.21 -14.21
C PHE A 341 -2.42 12.37 -13.34
N LYS A 342 -2.67 13.58 -13.81
CA LYS A 342 -2.41 14.78 -12.99
C LYS A 342 -3.49 14.92 -11.94
N ALA A 343 -3.11 14.95 -10.66
CA ALA A 343 -4.02 15.18 -9.55
C ALA A 343 -4.33 16.68 -9.36
N PRO A 344 -5.48 17.04 -8.76
CA PRO A 344 -5.81 18.44 -8.47
C PRO A 344 -4.81 19.11 -7.53
N ASN A 345 -4.26 18.36 -6.59
CA ASN A 345 -3.29 18.82 -5.62
C ASN A 345 -2.05 17.93 -5.65
N PRO A 346 -0.87 18.47 -5.30
CA PRO A 346 0.31 17.64 -5.09
C PRO A 346 0.13 16.63 -3.95
N GLY A 347 0.83 15.52 -4.05
CA GLY A 347 0.95 14.58 -2.95
C GLY A 347 1.72 15.16 -1.76
N LEU A 348 1.47 14.59 -0.60
CA LEU A 348 2.22 14.92 0.60
C LEU A 348 3.69 14.53 0.42
N ILE A 349 4.57 15.51 0.61
CA ILE A 349 6.02 15.29 0.69
C ILE A 349 6.34 15.10 2.18
N GLY A 350 6.17 13.88 2.66
CA GLY A 350 6.48 13.51 4.04
C GLY A 350 7.98 13.21 4.25
N PRO A 351 8.39 12.84 5.46
CA PRO A 351 9.76 12.38 5.72
C PRO A 351 10.16 11.19 4.86
N GLY A 352 9.19 10.38 4.43
CA GLY A 352 9.36 9.33 3.44
C GLY A 352 9.20 9.79 1.99
N GLY A 353 8.75 11.01 1.74
CA GLY A 353 8.52 11.57 0.40
C GLY A 353 9.73 12.35 -0.13
N VAL A 354 9.85 12.37 -1.45
CA VAL A 354 10.86 13.14 -2.16
C VAL A 354 10.55 14.64 -2.02
N ARG A 355 11.42 15.38 -1.35
CA ARG A 355 11.45 16.85 -1.53
C ARG A 355 12.13 17.12 -2.85
N LEU A 356 11.37 17.39 -3.89
CA LEU A 356 11.94 18.03 -5.07
C LEU A 356 12.50 19.40 -4.66
N PRO A 357 13.72 19.78 -5.09
CA PRO A 357 14.22 21.11 -4.81
C PRO A 357 13.22 22.12 -5.36
N ALA A 358 12.93 23.16 -4.59
CA ALA A 358 12.14 24.28 -5.07
C ALA A 358 12.74 24.73 -6.40
N GLN A 359 11.95 24.71 -7.45
CA GLN A 359 12.37 25.28 -8.73
C GLN A 359 12.62 26.77 -8.50
N PRO A 360 13.72 27.33 -9.00
CA PRO A 360 14.08 28.72 -8.78
C PRO A 360 13.05 29.68 -9.37
#